data_54d69e63151729d86142afae7ef7f474
#
_entry.id   54d69e63151729d86142afae7ef7f474
#
_cell.length_a   1.000
_cell.length_b   1.000
_cell.length_c   1.000
_cell.angle_alpha   90.00
_cell.angle_beta   90.00
_cell.angle_gamma   90.00
#
_symmetry.space_group_name_H-M   'P 1'
#
loop_
_entity.id
_entity.type
_entity.pdbx_description
1 polymer ?
#
loop_
_entity_poly.entity_id
_entity_poly.type
_entity_poly.pdbx_seq_one_letter_code
_entity_poly.pdbx_strand_id
1 'polypeptide(L)'
;MIQPSLIVFGESLVDAFADGPVPGGAPFNVACHLAALGSAPMMLTRLGDDEAGQALRAAAARSGLSLQHAQTDAQTARVLVHERDGGHAFEIPADQAFDRIDAAQAVAAVQTLGADTPWLYFGTLALRSPASRAALAAVRRATPHRAFVDLNWREAGPSPEAILELLHDVHVLKLSDTELAQLLDWLDLAPMPGVPALDDAHASMAALCARTGARHVLVSHGADGAAAWDAEGRCVARAVAPPLPQLVDTVGAGDAFSAMMLAGLALGHPLACMVGQSVAFASQSCGWRGALPADGALYLPWRKALEQAVATTIP
;
A
#
# COMPACT_ATOMS: atom_id res chain seq x y z
N MET A 1 -11.86 15.04 17.31
CA MET A 1 -10.70 15.33 16.44
C MET A 1 -11.11 15.04 15.02
N ILE A 2 -10.87 15.95 14.09
CA ILE A 2 -11.10 15.72 12.65
C ILE A 2 -10.06 14.69 12.24
N GLN A 3 -10.51 13.50 11.80
CA GLN A 3 -9.56 12.49 11.29
C GLN A 3 -8.98 13.03 9.97
N PRO A 4 -7.65 13.00 9.80
CA PRO A 4 -7.05 13.44 8.55
C PRO A 4 -7.56 12.59 7.40
N SER A 5 -7.85 13.22 6.29
CA SER A 5 -8.37 12.56 5.10
C SER A 5 -7.31 11.62 4.52
N LEU A 6 -7.71 10.39 4.21
CA LEU A 6 -6.89 9.37 3.56
C LEU A 6 -7.54 9.01 2.23
N ILE A 7 -6.75 9.05 1.16
CA ILE A 7 -7.17 8.60 -0.16
C ILE A 7 -6.35 7.34 -0.49
N VAL A 8 -7.02 6.29 -0.91
CA VAL A 8 -6.40 5.07 -1.43
C VAL A 8 -6.84 4.89 -2.86
N PHE A 9 -5.89 4.87 -3.80
CA PHE A 9 -6.15 4.74 -5.23
C PHE A 9 -5.56 3.43 -5.76
N GLY A 10 -6.35 2.65 -6.48
CA GLY A 10 -5.82 1.49 -7.18
C GLY A 10 -6.80 0.32 -7.30
N GLU A 11 -6.23 -0.87 -7.49
CA GLU A 11 -6.97 -2.09 -7.76
C GLU A 11 -7.73 -2.62 -6.55
N SER A 12 -8.94 -3.12 -6.84
CA SER A 12 -9.70 -4.08 -6.06
C SER A 12 -9.95 -5.27 -6.97
N LEU A 13 -9.57 -6.46 -6.56
CA LEU A 13 -9.65 -7.67 -7.38
C LEU A 13 -9.96 -8.90 -6.52
N VAL A 14 -10.21 -10.01 -7.16
CA VAL A 14 -10.24 -11.29 -6.48
C VAL A 14 -9.21 -12.25 -7.06
N ASP A 15 -8.58 -13.03 -6.21
CA ASP A 15 -7.84 -14.21 -6.62
C ASP A 15 -8.83 -15.35 -6.85
N ALA A 16 -8.93 -15.81 -8.11
CA ALA A 16 -9.89 -16.80 -8.54
C ALA A 16 -9.34 -18.20 -8.29
N PHE A 17 -9.51 -18.71 -7.07
CA PHE A 17 -9.22 -20.09 -6.72
C PHE A 17 -10.36 -21.03 -7.12
N ALA A 18 -10.09 -22.34 -7.21
CA ALA A 18 -11.08 -23.35 -7.56
C ALA A 18 -12.23 -23.44 -6.51
N ASP A 19 -11.96 -23.14 -5.27
CA ASP A 19 -12.90 -23.15 -4.15
C ASP A 19 -13.62 -21.81 -3.92
N GLY A 20 -13.35 -20.80 -4.77
CA GLY A 20 -14.08 -19.52 -4.79
C GLY A 20 -13.17 -18.29 -4.84
N PRO A 21 -13.79 -17.11 -5.03
CA PRO A 21 -13.05 -15.86 -5.13
C PRO A 21 -12.55 -15.39 -3.76
N VAL A 22 -11.25 -15.10 -3.65
CA VAL A 22 -10.64 -14.52 -2.46
C VAL A 22 -10.39 -13.03 -2.70
N PRO A 23 -10.97 -12.11 -1.90
CA PRO A 23 -10.73 -10.68 -2.01
C PRO A 23 -9.25 -10.31 -1.87
N GLY A 24 -8.77 -9.45 -2.77
CA GLY A 24 -7.39 -9.03 -2.86
C GLY A 24 -7.21 -7.69 -3.57
N GLY A 25 -5.97 -7.38 -3.91
CA GLY A 25 -5.53 -6.09 -4.42
C GLY A 25 -4.86 -5.29 -3.31
N ALA A 26 -3.59 -4.92 -3.48
CA ALA A 26 -2.84 -4.26 -2.42
C ALA A 26 -3.51 -2.96 -1.93
N PRO A 27 -3.97 -2.03 -2.79
CA PRO A 27 -4.70 -0.86 -2.34
C PRO A 27 -6.00 -1.20 -1.60
N PHE A 28 -6.74 -2.22 -2.04
CA PHE A 28 -7.94 -2.66 -1.35
C PHE A 28 -7.64 -3.22 0.04
N ASN A 29 -6.60 -4.05 0.16
CA ASN A 29 -6.17 -4.60 1.45
C ASN A 29 -5.73 -3.48 2.41
N VAL A 30 -4.93 -2.51 1.93
CA VAL A 30 -4.53 -1.33 2.70
C VAL A 30 -5.73 -0.53 3.17
N ALA A 31 -6.72 -0.28 2.30
CA ALA A 31 -7.93 0.44 2.67
C ALA A 31 -8.76 -0.31 3.74
N CYS A 32 -8.89 -1.63 3.60
CA CYS A 32 -9.55 -2.47 4.61
C CYS A 32 -8.83 -2.42 5.96
N HIS A 33 -7.50 -2.55 5.98
CA HIS A 33 -6.72 -2.43 7.21
C HIS A 33 -6.87 -1.05 7.85
N LEU A 34 -6.80 0.03 7.06
CA LEU A 34 -6.99 1.40 7.55
C LEU A 34 -8.35 1.58 8.21
N ALA A 35 -9.43 1.09 7.57
CA ALA A 35 -10.77 1.15 8.13
C ALA A 35 -10.86 0.34 9.42
N ALA A 36 -10.32 -0.87 9.43
CA ALA A 36 -10.27 -1.72 10.61
C ALA A 36 -9.40 -1.16 11.73
N LEU A 37 -8.40 -0.33 11.43
CA LEU A 37 -7.59 0.43 12.40
C LEU A 37 -8.29 1.69 12.92
N GLY A 38 -9.50 2.01 12.43
CA GLY A 38 -10.31 3.13 12.91
C GLY A 38 -10.20 4.40 12.06
N SER A 39 -9.53 4.34 10.90
CA SER A 39 -9.51 5.42 9.91
C SER A 39 -10.74 5.34 8.99
N ALA A 40 -10.99 6.41 8.20
CA ALA A 40 -12.05 6.45 7.21
C ALA A 40 -11.46 6.77 5.82
N PRO A 41 -10.75 5.80 5.18
CA PRO A 41 -10.13 6.06 3.89
C PRO A 41 -11.16 6.18 2.77
N MET A 42 -10.95 7.13 1.85
CA MET A 42 -11.66 7.22 0.59
C MET A 42 -11.02 6.25 -0.40
N MET A 43 -11.69 5.16 -0.73
CA MET A 43 -11.20 4.20 -1.73
C MET A 43 -11.63 4.60 -3.13
N LEU A 44 -10.67 4.95 -3.98
CA LEU A 44 -10.84 5.24 -5.40
C LEU A 44 -10.44 4.01 -6.22
N THR A 45 -11.41 3.23 -6.62
CA THR A 45 -11.26 1.98 -7.34
C THR A 45 -12.42 1.76 -8.29
N ARG A 46 -12.38 0.67 -9.06
CA ARG A 46 -13.47 0.26 -9.95
C ARG A 46 -13.71 -1.23 -9.82
N LEU A 47 -14.96 -1.63 -9.63
CA LEU A 47 -15.36 -3.03 -9.47
C LEU A 47 -16.75 -3.27 -10.07
N GLY A 48 -17.03 -4.52 -10.44
CA GLY A 48 -18.30 -4.94 -11.01
C GLY A 48 -19.40 -5.16 -9.96
N ASP A 49 -20.60 -5.42 -10.46
CA ASP A 49 -21.75 -5.87 -9.67
C ASP A 49 -21.99 -7.38 -9.87
N ASP A 50 -20.89 -8.12 -10.01
CA ASP A 50 -20.85 -9.57 -10.13
C ASP A 50 -20.53 -10.24 -8.78
N GLU A 51 -20.48 -11.56 -8.76
CA GLU A 51 -20.15 -12.36 -7.55
C GLU A 51 -18.81 -11.93 -6.91
N ALA A 52 -17.80 -11.67 -7.72
CA ALA A 52 -16.51 -11.20 -7.25
C ALA A 52 -16.62 -9.80 -6.60
N GLY A 53 -17.40 -8.89 -7.21
CA GLY A 53 -17.71 -7.59 -6.62
C GLY A 53 -18.48 -7.69 -5.30
N GLN A 54 -19.39 -8.64 -5.17
CA GLN A 54 -20.09 -8.91 -3.93
C GLN A 54 -19.14 -9.42 -2.84
N ALA A 55 -18.17 -10.29 -3.19
CA ALA A 55 -17.15 -10.77 -2.26
C ALA A 55 -16.28 -9.61 -1.72
N LEU A 56 -15.86 -8.69 -2.61
CA LEU A 56 -15.13 -7.46 -2.22
C LEU A 56 -15.98 -6.56 -1.31
N ARG A 57 -17.25 -6.31 -1.67
CA ARG A 57 -18.17 -5.50 -0.84
C ARG A 57 -18.37 -6.12 0.55
N ALA A 58 -18.48 -7.44 0.62
CA ALA A 58 -18.59 -8.14 1.90
C ALA A 58 -17.31 -8.02 2.74
N ALA A 59 -16.13 -8.12 2.13
CA ALA A 59 -14.85 -7.92 2.82
C ALA A 59 -14.69 -6.47 3.31
N ALA A 60 -15.03 -5.48 2.48
CA ALA A 60 -15.05 -4.07 2.84
C ALA A 60 -15.97 -3.80 4.04
N ALA A 61 -17.19 -4.34 4.02
CA ALA A 61 -18.16 -4.18 5.10
C ALA A 61 -17.65 -4.78 6.42
N ARG A 62 -17.02 -5.96 6.39
CA ARG A 62 -16.42 -6.58 7.58
C ARG A 62 -15.31 -5.73 8.19
N SER A 63 -14.55 -5.04 7.35
CA SER A 63 -13.47 -4.13 7.78
C SER A 63 -13.96 -2.74 8.17
N GLY A 64 -15.22 -2.40 7.90
CA GLY A 64 -15.78 -1.06 8.08
C GLY A 64 -15.39 -0.07 6.97
N LEU A 65 -14.88 -0.56 5.83
CA LEU A 65 -14.51 0.27 4.68
C LEU A 65 -15.76 0.68 3.89
N SER A 66 -15.92 2.00 3.65
CA SER A 66 -16.93 2.52 2.73
C SER A 66 -16.44 2.46 1.29
N LEU A 67 -17.23 1.88 0.40
CA LEU A 67 -17.01 1.84 -1.04
C LEU A 67 -17.91 2.83 -1.81
N GLN A 68 -18.40 3.89 -1.14
CA GLN A 68 -19.30 4.87 -1.77
C GLN A 68 -18.70 5.61 -2.96
N HIS A 69 -17.37 5.68 -3.06
CA HIS A 69 -16.64 6.30 -4.17
C HIS A 69 -16.06 5.28 -5.16
N ALA A 70 -16.34 3.99 -4.95
CA ALA A 70 -15.96 2.97 -5.92
C ALA A 70 -16.81 3.11 -7.19
N GLN A 71 -16.15 3.08 -8.34
CA GLN A 71 -16.80 3.16 -9.63
C GLN A 71 -17.35 1.77 -10.04
N THR A 72 -18.38 1.76 -10.89
CA THR A 72 -19.00 0.51 -11.34
C THR A 72 -18.47 0.10 -12.71
N ASP A 73 -18.20 -1.19 -12.87
CA ASP A 73 -17.86 -1.84 -14.13
C ASP A 73 -18.82 -3.01 -14.40
N ALA A 74 -18.75 -3.59 -15.60
CA ALA A 74 -19.49 -4.80 -15.93
C ALA A 74 -18.98 -6.02 -15.17
N GLN A 75 -17.67 -6.12 -14.95
CA GLN A 75 -17.01 -7.23 -14.28
C GLN A 75 -15.94 -6.73 -13.30
N THR A 76 -15.82 -7.42 -12.18
CA THR A 76 -14.75 -7.22 -11.21
C THR A 76 -13.44 -7.84 -11.72
N ALA A 77 -12.33 -7.18 -11.41
CA ALA A 77 -11.01 -7.68 -11.75
C ALA A 77 -10.70 -9.02 -11.08
N ARG A 78 -10.02 -9.89 -11.80
CA ARG A 78 -9.65 -11.24 -11.35
C ARG A 78 -8.20 -11.53 -11.65
N VAL A 79 -7.53 -12.16 -10.71
CA VAL A 79 -6.26 -12.85 -10.92
C VAL A 79 -6.56 -14.33 -11.05
N LEU A 80 -6.14 -14.93 -12.15
CA LEU A 80 -6.30 -16.37 -12.35
C LEU A 80 -5.20 -17.11 -11.60
N VAL A 81 -5.61 -18.08 -10.77
CA VAL A 81 -4.68 -18.89 -9.99
C VAL A 81 -4.60 -20.27 -10.62
N HIS A 82 -3.43 -20.60 -11.16
CA HIS A 82 -3.14 -21.88 -11.76
C HIS A 82 -2.37 -22.74 -10.79
N GLU A 83 -2.89 -23.92 -10.47
CA GLU A 83 -2.14 -24.92 -9.71
C GLU A 83 -1.01 -25.48 -10.57
N ARG A 84 0.20 -25.52 -10.03
CA ARG A 84 1.39 -26.16 -10.64
C ARG A 84 2.06 -27.04 -9.61
N ASP A 85 2.84 -28.01 -10.09
CA ASP A 85 3.66 -28.87 -9.24
C ASP A 85 4.58 -28.02 -8.34
N GLY A 86 4.24 -27.99 -7.04
CA GLY A 86 5.00 -27.24 -6.02
C GLY A 86 4.54 -25.83 -5.71
N GLY A 87 3.37 -25.36 -6.22
CA GLY A 87 2.84 -24.02 -5.87
C GLY A 87 1.74 -23.51 -6.80
N HIS A 88 1.55 -22.21 -6.79
CA HIS A 88 0.56 -21.52 -7.62
C HIS A 88 1.27 -20.56 -8.58
N ALA A 89 0.76 -20.44 -9.81
CA ALA A 89 1.11 -19.37 -10.73
C ALA A 89 -0.07 -18.40 -10.84
N PHE A 90 0.22 -17.11 -10.78
CA PHE A 90 -0.77 -16.04 -10.85
C PHE A 90 -0.71 -15.39 -12.22
N GLU A 91 -1.84 -15.30 -12.89
CA GLU A 91 -1.99 -14.59 -14.15
C GLU A 91 -2.94 -13.41 -13.96
N ILE A 92 -2.48 -12.22 -14.31
CA ILE A 92 -3.29 -10.99 -14.24
C ILE A 92 -3.70 -10.62 -15.67
N PRO A 93 -4.92 -10.94 -16.10
CA PRO A 93 -5.39 -10.66 -17.45
C PRO A 93 -5.34 -9.16 -17.77
N ALA A 94 -5.27 -8.83 -19.04
CA ALA A 94 -5.43 -7.46 -19.51
C ALA A 94 -6.89 -6.98 -19.37
N ASP A 95 -7.09 -5.68 -19.49
CA ASP A 95 -8.42 -5.03 -19.55
C ASP A 95 -9.32 -5.33 -18.34
N GLN A 96 -8.76 -5.20 -17.16
CA GLN A 96 -9.50 -5.36 -15.90
C GLN A 96 -10.25 -4.08 -15.51
N ALA A 97 -11.18 -4.17 -14.54
CA ALA A 97 -11.92 -3.01 -14.05
C ALA A 97 -11.00 -1.88 -13.59
N PHE A 98 -9.94 -2.19 -12.85
CA PHE A 98 -8.98 -1.21 -12.37
C PHE A 98 -8.14 -0.55 -13.48
N ASP A 99 -8.12 -1.09 -14.69
CA ASP A 99 -7.47 -0.48 -15.85
C ASP A 99 -8.29 0.70 -16.42
N ARG A 100 -9.53 0.89 -15.95
CA ARG A 100 -10.50 1.87 -16.45
C ARG A 100 -11.04 2.80 -15.37
N ILE A 101 -10.23 3.15 -14.37
CA ILE A 101 -10.64 4.14 -13.36
C ILE A 101 -10.88 5.49 -14.07
N ASP A 102 -12.10 6.01 -13.96
CA ASP A 102 -12.52 7.24 -14.61
C ASP A 102 -12.02 8.46 -13.85
N ALA A 103 -11.34 9.37 -14.56
CA ALA A 103 -10.70 10.53 -13.99
C ALA A 103 -11.71 11.56 -13.45
N ALA A 104 -12.85 11.77 -14.15
CA ALA A 104 -13.82 12.78 -13.74
C ALA A 104 -14.53 12.35 -12.44
N GLN A 105 -14.90 11.07 -12.32
CA GLN A 105 -15.50 10.54 -11.11
C GLN A 105 -14.50 10.56 -9.93
N ALA A 106 -13.24 10.21 -10.17
CA ALA A 106 -12.20 10.25 -9.14
C ALA A 106 -11.95 11.68 -8.63
N VAL A 107 -11.89 12.65 -9.55
CA VAL A 107 -11.76 14.08 -9.19
C VAL A 107 -12.98 14.59 -8.43
N ALA A 108 -14.20 14.27 -8.88
CA ALA A 108 -15.42 14.63 -8.17
C ALA A 108 -15.44 14.08 -6.74
N ALA A 109 -14.95 12.86 -6.54
CA ALA A 109 -14.84 12.28 -5.20
C ALA A 109 -13.88 13.07 -4.29
N VAL A 110 -12.66 13.37 -4.75
CA VAL A 110 -11.68 14.08 -3.90
C VAL A 110 -12.05 15.54 -3.64
N GLN A 111 -12.84 16.16 -4.50
CA GLN A 111 -13.39 17.51 -4.27
C GLN A 111 -14.37 17.57 -3.11
N THR A 112 -14.91 16.44 -2.64
CA THR A 112 -15.73 16.38 -1.41
C THR A 112 -14.89 16.46 -0.14
N LEU A 113 -13.58 16.23 -0.21
CA LEU A 113 -12.65 16.43 0.90
C LEU A 113 -12.42 17.93 1.07
N GLY A 114 -12.44 18.41 2.29
CA GLY A 114 -12.20 19.83 2.58
C GLY A 114 -10.79 20.32 2.20
N ALA A 115 -10.36 21.42 2.81
CA ALA A 115 -9.06 22.06 2.52
C ALA A 115 -7.84 21.32 3.12
N ASP A 116 -8.03 20.20 3.76
CA ASP A 116 -6.94 19.38 4.35
C ASP A 116 -6.03 18.82 3.27
N THR A 117 -4.77 18.60 3.65
CA THR A 117 -3.79 17.92 2.79
C THR A 117 -3.77 16.42 3.15
N PRO A 118 -4.56 15.59 2.46
CA PRO A 118 -4.65 14.16 2.77
C PRO A 118 -3.37 13.41 2.44
N TRP A 119 -3.22 12.21 3.00
CA TRP A 119 -2.31 11.21 2.45
C TRP A 119 -2.99 10.53 1.26
N LEU A 120 -2.27 10.44 0.15
CA LEU A 120 -2.67 9.70 -1.05
C LEU A 120 -1.78 8.47 -1.19
N TYR A 121 -2.36 7.30 -0.91
CA TYR A 121 -1.72 6.01 -1.13
C TYR A 121 -2.06 5.47 -2.51
N PHE A 122 -1.08 4.93 -3.20
CA PHE A 122 -1.27 4.12 -4.40
C PHE A 122 -0.14 3.10 -4.59
N GLY A 123 -0.49 1.95 -5.20
CA GLY A 123 0.44 0.98 -5.74
C GLY A 123 0.64 1.19 -7.23
N THR A 124 1.32 0.26 -7.91
CA THR A 124 1.66 0.43 -9.33
C THR A 124 0.78 -0.39 -10.27
N LEU A 125 0.16 -1.49 -9.85
CA LEU A 125 -0.53 -2.41 -10.77
C LEU A 125 -1.64 -1.73 -11.58
N ALA A 126 -2.55 -0.97 -10.94
CA ALA A 126 -3.61 -0.24 -11.64
C ALA A 126 -3.08 0.79 -12.65
N LEU A 127 -1.83 1.23 -12.47
CA LEU A 127 -1.19 2.25 -13.29
C LEU A 127 -0.53 1.68 -14.56
N ARG A 128 -0.66 0.39 -14.82
CA ARG A 128 -0.29 -0.20 -16.10
C ARG A 128 -1.13 0.37 -17.26
N SER A 129 -2.37 0.74 -16.98
CA SER A 129 -3.28 1.35 -17.95
C SER A 129 -3.07 2.87 -18.06
N PRO A 130 -3.03 3.43 -19.29
CA PRO A 130 -3.01 4.87 -19.50
C PRO A 130 -4.22 5.59 -18.89
N ALA A 131 -5.41 4.98 -18.90
CA ALA A 131 -6.63 5.58 -18.35
C ALA A 131 -6.51 5.77 -16.83
N SER A 132 -6.11 4.75 -16.09
CA SER A 132 -5.94 4.84 -14.63
C SER A 132 -4.74 5.72 -14.24
N ARG A 133 -3.66 5.76 -15.04
CA ARG A 133 -2.60 6.76 -14.86
C ARG A 133 -3.13 8.18 -15.01
N ALA A 134 -3.94 8.44 -16.03
CA ALA A 134 -4.55 9.77 -16.23
C ALA A 134 -5.49 10.13 -15.08
N ALA A 135 -6.24 9.16 -14.54
CA ALA A 135 -7.10 9.37 -13.37
C ALA A 135 -6.29 9.73 -12.11
N LEU A 136 -5.21 8.99 -11.82
CA LEU A 136 -4.33 9.33 -10.70
C LEU A 136 -3.70 10.74 -10.88
N ALA A 137 -3.21 11.04 -12.08
CA ALA A 137 -2.63 12.35 -12.37
C ALA A 137 -3.66 13.48 -12.21
N ALA A 138 -4.94 13.25 -12.57
CA ALA A 138 -6.03 14.20 -12.36
C ALA A 138 -6.33 14.41 -10.85
N VAL A 139 -6.38 13.33 -10.07
CA VAL A 139 -6.53 13.38 -8.60
C VAL A 139 -5.38 14.18 -7.97
N ARG A 140 -4.13 13.90 -8.35
CA ARG A 140 -2.95 14.61 -7.83
C ARG A 140 -2.95 16.11 -8.14
N ARG A 141 -3.56 16.53 -9.26
CA ARG A 141 -3.74 17.97 -9.59
C ARG A 141 -4.93 18.60 -8.87
N ALA A 142 -5.95 17.81 -8.57
CA ALA A 142 -7.22 18.33 -8.02
C ALA A 142 -7.17 18.60 -6.51
N THR A 143 -6.24 17.98 -5.78
CA THR A 143 -6.11 18.17 -4.33
C THR A 143 -4.65 18.23 -3.88
N PRO A 144 -4.27 19.17 -3.00
CA PRO A 144 -3.00 19.09 -2.28
C PRO A 144 -2.92 17.76 -1.54
N HIS A 145 -1.78 17.07 -1.60
CA HIS A 145 -1.65 15.76 -0.96
C HIS A 145 -0.21 15.46 -0.57
N ARG A 146 -0.06 14.46 0.30
CA ARG A 146 1.21 13.81 0.60
C ARG A 146 1.18 12.40 0.01
N ALA A 147 2.02 12.12 -1.00
CA ALA A 147 2.00 10.84 -1.68
C ALA A 147 2.75 9.77 -0.89
N PHE A 148 2.10 8.65 -0.62
CA PHE A 148 2.69 7.41 -0.14
C PHE A 148 2.60 6.38 -1.25
N VAL A 149 3.73 6.00 -1.82
CA VAL A 149 3.80 5.03 -2.90
C VAL A 149 4.35 3.71 -2.37
N ASP A 150 3.56 2.65 -2.47
CA ASP A 150 4.03 1.28 -2.30
C ASP A 150 4.31 0.73 -3.69
N LEU A 151 5.60 0.52 -4.04
CA LEU A 151 5.95 0.13 -5.41
C LEU A 151 5.20 -1.14 -5.81
N ASN A 152 5.27 -2.16 -4.97
CA ASN A 152 4.55 -3.43 -5.14
C ASN A 152 4.47 -3.87 -6.60
N TRP A 153 5.62 -3.78 -7.27
CA TRP A 153 5.70 -3.99 -8.71
C TRP A 153 5.40 -5.45 -9.09
N ARG A 154 4.72 -5.60 -10.20
CA ARG A 154 4.38 -6.88 -10.80
C ARG A 154 4.79 -6.87 -12.26
N GLU A 155 5.17 -8.03 -12.81
CA GLU A 155 5.54 -8.17 -14.23
C GLU A 155 4.40 -7.71 -15.17
N ALA A 156 3.15 -7.96 -14.78
CA ALA A 156 1.96 -7.46 -15.48
C ALA A 156 1.64 -5.98 -15.19
N GLY A 157 2.48 -5.28 -14.45
CA GLY A 157 2.36 -3.86 -14.09
C GLY A 157 2.82 -2.91 -15.19
N PRO A 158 3.02 -1.62 -14.85
CA PRO A 158 3.57 -0.63 -15.77
C PRO A 158 5.03 -0.91 -16.09
N SER A 159 5.51 -0.37 -17.23
CA SER A 159 6.93 -0.45 -17.59
C SER A 159 7.81 0.35 -16.61
N PRO A 160 9.14 0.06 -16.54
CA PRO A 160 10.07 0.83 -15.72
C PRO A 160 10.00 2.34 -15.97
N GLU A 161 9.91 2.77 -17.23
CA GLU A 161 9.83 4.18 -17.60
C GLU A 161 8.55 4.82 -17.02
N ALA A 162 7.40 4.12 -17.14
CA ALA A 162 6.14 4.61 -16.59
C ALA A 162 6.17 4.67 -15.06
N ILE A 163 6.87 3.74 -14.39
CA ILE A 163 7.08 3.80 -12.95
C ILE A 163 7.92 5.03 -12.57
N LEU A 164 9.03 5.26 -13.26
CA LEU A 164 9.89 6.41 -12.98
C LEU A 164 9.16 7.74 -13.14
N GLU A 165 8.25 7.85 -14.12
CA GLU A 165 7.37 9.01 -14.27
C GLU A 165 6.38 9.19 -13.10
N LEU A 166 5.96 8.12 -12.45
CA LEU A 166 5.04 8.16 -11.30
C LEU A 166 5.72 8.57 -10.00
N LEU A 167 7.04 8.33 -9.89
CA LEU A 167 7.83 8.55 -8.67
C LEU A 167 8.31 10.00 -8.49
N HIS A 168 7.65 10.98 -9.14
CA HIS A 168 7.93 12.39 -8.89
C HIS A 168 7.11 12.93 -7.73
N ASP A 169 7.74 13.73 -6.87
CA ASP A 169 7.12 14.40 -5.72
C ASP A 169 6.41 13.41 -4.77
N VAL A 170 7.16 12.37 -4.40
CA VAL A 170 6.72 11.34 -3.45
C VAL A 170 7.17 11.73 -2.03
N HIS A 171 6.27 11.63 -1.06
CA HIS A 171 6.64 11.89 0.34
C HIS A 171 7.24 10.64 0.99
N VAL A 172 6.65 9.50 0.74
CA VAL A 172 7.12 8.21 1.23
C VAL A 172 7.11 7.20 0.10
N LEU A 173 8.27 6.62 -0.20
CA LEU A 173 8.43 5.51 -1.14
C LEU A 173 8.70 4.24 -0.35
N LYS A 174 7.80 3.27 -0.41
CA LYS A 174 7.96 1.97 0.22
C LYS A 174 8.31 0.92 -0.83
N LEU A 175 9.30 0.12 -0.51
CA LEU A 175 9.89 -0.92 -1.36
C LEU A 175 10.12 -2.20 -0.54
N SER A 176 10.15 -3.34 -1.20
CA SER A 176 10.89 -4.51 -0.72
C SER A 176 12.38 -4.37 -1.07
N ASP A 177 13.23 -5.20 -0.49
CA ASP A 177 14.66 -5.26 -0.84
C ASP A 177 14.91 -5.60 -2.31
N THR A 178 14.13 -6.53 -2.86
CA THR A 178 14.17 -6.88 -4.28
C THR A 178 13.74 -5.73 -5.20
N GLU A 179 12.70 -5.02 -4.84
CA GLU A 179 12.23 -3.84 -5.58
C GLU A 179 13.21 -2.70 -5.50
N LEU A 180 13.87 -2.52 -4.35
CA LEU A 180 14.94 -1.54 -4.21
C LEU A 180 16.08 -1.83 -5.16
N ALA A 181 16.58 -3.07 -5.18
CA ALA A 181 17.66 -3.46 -6.08
C ALA A 181 17.29 -3.20 -7.55
N GLN A 182 16.06 -3.54 -7.93
CA GLN A 182 15.56 -3.33 -9.27
C GLN A 182 15.38 -1.84 -9.62
N LEU A 183 14.88 -1.03 -8.69
CA LEU A 183 14.70 0.41 -8.91
C LEU A 183 16.05 1.13 -9.03
N LEU A 184 17.05 0.74 -8.25
CA LEU A 184 18.42 1.27 -8.37
C LEU A 184 19.02 0.93 -9.74
N ASP A 185 18.82 -0.29 -10.24
CA ASP A 185 19.24 -0.71 -11.57
C ASP A 185 18.57 0.13 -12.68
N TRP A 186 17.24 0.31 -12.61
CA TRP A 186 16.52 1.15 -13.59
C TRP A 186 16.96 2.62 -13.59
N LEU A 187 17.45 3.12 -12.47
CA LEU A 187 17.92 4.49 -12.31
C LEU A 187 19.42 4.65 -12.60
N ASP A 188 20.13 3.56 -12.94
CA ASP A 188 21.59 3.52 -13.09
C ASP A 188 22.31 4.05 -11.83
N LEU A 189 21.82 3.63 -10.67
CA LEU A 189 22.39 3.95 -9.36
C LEU A 189 23.21 2.76 -8.84
N ALA A 190 24.22 3.07 -8.01
CA ALA A 190 25.03 2.02 -7.39
C ALA A 190 24.16 1.06 -6.56
N PRO A 191 24.35 -0.26 -6.68
CA PRO A 191 23.62 -1.24 -5.90
C PRO A 191 23.92 -1.06 -4.40
N MET A 192 22.91 -1.36 -3.57
CA MET A 192 23.13 -1.41 -2.12
C MET A 192 24.00 -2.61 -1.76
N PRO A 193 24.98 -2.45 -0.87
CA PRO A 193 25.56 -3.58 -0.19
C PRO A 193 24.47 -4.34 0.58
N GLY A 194 24.58 -5.68 0.68
CA GLY A 194 23.56 -6.53 1.34
C GLY A 194 23.23 -6.08 2.77
N VAL A 195 22.13 -6.58 3.30
CA VAL A 195 21.49 -6.22 4.59
C VAL A 195 22.42 -5.97 5.80
N PRO A 196 23.60 -6.59 5.96
CA PRO A 196 24.51 -6.28 7.06
C PRO A 196 25.17 -4.90 6.99
N ALA A 197 25.23 -4.28 5.82
CA ALA A 197 25.96 -3.03 5.57
C ALA A 197 25.03 -1.85 5.26
N LEU A 198 23.89 -1.74 5.97
CA LEU A 198 22.95 -0.61 5.81
C LEU A 198 23.58 0.74 6.12
N ASP A 199 24.68 0.78 6.86
CA ASP A 199 25.45 2.00 7.09
C ASP A 199 26.14 2.52 5.83
N ASP A 200 26.42 1.64 4.85
CA ASP A 200 26.98 2.00 3.54
C ASP A 200 25.90 2.40 2.50
N ALA A 201 24.62 2.29 2.86
CA ALA A 201 23.49 2.60 1.99
C ALA A 201 23.28 4.10 1.74
N HIS A 202 23.92 4.96 2.52
CA HIS A 202 23.70 6.41 2.55
C HIS A 202 23.70 7.06 1.16
N ALA A 203 24.74 6.82 0.37
CA ALA A 203 24.88 7.45 -0.94
C ALA A 203 23.78 7.00 -1.93
N SER A 204 23.49 5.70 -1.97
CA SER A 204 22.46 5.15 -2.86
C SER A 204 21.06 5.64 -2.47
N MET A 205 20.76 5.73 -1.16
CA MET A 205 19.49 6.24 -0.67
C MET A 205 19.32 7.74 -0.91
N ALA A 206 20.37 8.55 -0.69
CA ALA A 206 20.35 9.97 -1.03
C ALA A 206 20.14 10.19 -2.53
N ALA A 207 20.82 9.42 -3.37
CA ALA A 207 20.64 9.48 -4.83
C ALA A 207 19.22 9.05 -5.25
N LEU A 208 18.67 7.99 -4.65
CA LEU A 208 17.30 7.55 -4.90
C LEU A 208 16.29 8.64 -4.52
N CYS A 209 16.43 9.23 -3.34
CA CYS A 209 15.57 10.35 -2.90
C CYS A 209 15.69 11.55 -3.87
N ALA A 210 16.88 11.91 -4.28
CA ALA A 210 17.09 13.03 -5.24
C ALA A 210 16.43 12.76 -6.60
N ARG A 211 16.43 11.50 -7.06
CA ARG A 211 15.84 11.12 -8.37
C ARG A 211 14.31 11.03 -8.32
N THR A 212 13.74 10.66 -7.19
CA THR A 212 12.28 10.44 -7.01
C THR A 212 11.57 11.59 -6.30
N GLY A 213 12.32 12.51 -5.69
CA GLY A 213 11.76 13.54 -4.82
C GLY A 213 11.24 12.99 -3.49
N ALA A 214 11.51 11.72 -3.16
CA ALA A 214 11.07 11.10 -1.92
C ALA A 214 11.71 11.77 -0.70
N ARG A 215 10.87 12.08 0.30
CA ARG A 215 11.36 12.59 1.60
C ARG A 215 11.81 11.47 2.52
N HIS A 216 11.20 10.29 2.35
CA HIS A 216 11.58 9.09 3.06
C HIS A 216 11.48 7.88 2.13
N VAL A 217 12.42 6.95 2.29
CA VAL A 217 12.36 5.62 1.69
C VAL A 217 12.20 4.60 2.79
N LEU A 218 11.22 3.71 2.66
CA LEU A 218 10.95 2.57 3.55
C LEU A 218 11.32 1.30 2.81
N VAL A 219 12.17 0.46 3.37
CA VAL A 219 12.51 -0.84 2.78
C VAL A 219 12.16 -1.94 3.76
N SER A 220 11.35 -2.90 3.29
CA SER A 220 11.02 -4.11 4.04
C SER A 220 11.93 -5.26 3.61
N HIS A 221 12.40 -6.03 4.59
CA HIS A 221 13.33 -7.16 4.44
C HIS A 221 12.70 -8.48 4.94
N GLY A 222 11.41 -8.67 4.70
CA GLY A 222 10.69 -9.86 5.14
C GLY A 222 10.83 -10.12 6.64
N ALA A 223 11.37 -11.27 7.02
CA ALA A 223 11.57 -11.67 8.41
C ALA A 223 12.61 -10.81 9.15
N ASP A 224 13.50 -10.14 8.43
CA ASP A 224 14.52 -9.25 9.02
C ASP A 224 13.96 -7.87 9.40
N GLY A 225 12.68 -7.61 9.09
CA GLY A 225 11.97 -6.40 9.48
C GLY A 225 11.99 -5.31 8.43
N ALA A 226 12.26 -4.06 8.84
CA ALA A 226 12.29 -2.91 7.92
C ALA A 226 13.20 -1.80 8.42
N ALA A 227 13.64 -0.94 7.48
CA ALA A 227 14.37 0.27 7.79
C ALA A 227 13.81 1.47 7.01
N ALA A 228 14.09 2.68 7.51
CA ALA A 228 13.65 3.94 6.93
C ALA A 228 14.84 4.90 6.78
N TRP A 229 14.89 5.60 5.66
CA TRP A 229 15.88 6.62 5.37
C TRP A 229 15.21 7.96 5.07
N ASP A 230 15.91 9.05 5.44
CA ASP A 230 15.51 10.41 5.08
C ASP A 230 16.01 10.81 3.67
N ALA A 231 15.69 12.03 3.26
CA ALA A 231 16.07 12.57 1.96
C ALA A 231 17.59 12.71 1.77
N GLU A 232 18.33 12.83 2.87
CA GLU A 232 19.79 12.87 2.88
C GLU A 232 20.42 11.47 2.87
N GLY A 233 19.60 10.40 2.86
CA GLY A 233 20.07 9.01 2.86
C GLY A 233 20.48 8.47 4.22
N ARG A 234 20.18 9.19 5.32
CA ARG A 234 20.49 8.72 6.68
C ARG A 234 19.42 7.72 7.13
N CYS A 235 19.83 6.60 7.68
CA CYS A 235 18.90 5.67 8.30
C CYS A 235 18.33 6.31 9.58
N VAL A 236 17.02 6.63 9.57
CA VAL A 236 16.33 7.31 10.67
C VAL A 236 15.58 6.35 11.60
N ALA A 237 15.34 5.13 11.16
CA ALA A 237 14.75 4.08 11.99
C ALA A 237 15.02 2.69 11.41
N ARG A 238 15.09 1.70 12.30
CA ARG A 238 15.17 0.28 11.95
C ARG A 238 14.39 -0.53 12.99
N ALA A 239 13.69 -1.56 12.53
CA ALA A 239 13.02 -2.51 13.41
C ALA A 239 13.17 -3.93 12.86
N VAL A 240 13.39 -4.88 13.75
CA VAL A 240 13.42 -6.31 13.45
C VAL A 240 12.03 -6.88 13.67
N ALA A 241 11.62 -7.82 12.82
CA ALA A 241 10.33 -8.48 12.98
C ALA A 241 10.30 -9.29 14.29
N PRO A 242 9.28 -9.11 15.13
CA PRO A 242 9.12 -9.92 16.33
C PRO A 242 8.88 -11.39 15.93
N PRO A 243 9.35 -12.35 16.73
CA PRO A 243 9.13 -13.77 16.46
C PRO A 243 7.63 -14.08 16.47
N LEU A 244 7.20 -14.87 15.50
CA LEU A 244 5.83 -15.39 15.43
C LEU A 244 5.73 -16.75 16.11
N PRO A 245 4.65 -17.00 16.88
CA PRO A 245 4.39 -18.34 17.41
C PRO A 245 4.19 -19.39 16.29
N GLN A 246 3.55 -18.97 15.21
CA GLN A 246 3.30 -19.80 14.03
C GLN A 246 3.17 -18.89 12.79
N LEU A 247 3.93 -19.22 11.76
CA LEU A 247 3.77 -18.65 10.42
C LEU A 247 2.64 -19.40 9.71
N VAL A 248 1.58 -18.70 9.30
CA VAL A 248 0.44 -19.26 8.58
C VAL A 248 0.46 -18.85 7.11
N ASP A 249 0.58 -17.54 6.84
CA ASP A 249 0.56 -16.99 5.49
C ASP A 249 1.30 -15.65 5.47
N THR A 250 2.03 -15.34 4.42
CA THR A 250 2.72 -14.06 4.26
C THR A 250 2.00 -13.09 3.34
N VAL A 251 0.89 -13.52 2.73
CA VAL A 251 0.08 -12.70 1.82
C VAL A 251 -0.46 -11.48 2.57
N GLY A 252 -0.27 -10.29 1.99
CA GLY A 252 -0.76 -9.03 2.56
C GLY A 252 0.08 -8.46 3.71
N ALA A 253 1.22 -9.07 4.09
CA ALA A 253 2.08 -8.51 5.14
C ALA A 253 2.62 -7.11 4.78
N GLY A 254 2.97 -6.89 3.50
CA GLY A 254 3.34 -5.58 2.97
C GLY A 254 2.20 -4.57 3.05
N ASP A 255 0.97 -5.01 2.77
CA ASP A 255 -0.24 -4.18 2.84
C ASP A 255 -0.56 -3.78 4.29
N ALA A 256 -0.42 -4.73 5.22
CA ALA A 256 -0.57 -4.49 6.65
C ALA A 256 0.49 -3.48 7.16
N PHE A 257 1.76 -3.63 6.76
CA PHE A 257 2.82 -2.67 7.05
C PHE A 257 2.45 -1.27 6.57
N SER A 258 2.07 -1.13 5.30
CA SER A 258 1.71 0.15 4.68
C SER A 258 0.50 0.79 5.35
N ALA A 259 -0.51 0.00 5.72
CA ALA A 259 -1.70 0.50 6.40
C ALA A 259 -1.38 1.03 7.81
N MET A 260 -0.58 0.32 8.61
CA MET A 260 -0.18 0.76 9.96
C MET A 260 0.66 2.03 9.89
N MET A 261 1.62 2.09 8.95
CA MET A 261 2.44 3.28 8.71
C MET A 261 1.56 4.48 8.36
N LEU A 262 0.66 4.33 7.38
CA LEU A 262 -0.26 5.39 6.95
C LEU A 262 -1.20 5.85 8.06
N ALA A 263 -1.76 4.92 8.84
CA ALA A 263 -2.62 5.25 9.97
C ALA A 263 -1.90 6.16 10.98
N GLY A 264 -0.66 5.82 11.33
CA GLY A 264 0.15 6.64 12.22
C GLY A 264 0.53 8.00 11.63
N LEU A 265 0.99 8.03 10.37
CA LEU A 265 1.33 9.27 9.67
C LEU A 265 0.13 10.22 9.55
N ALA A 266 -1.05 9.67 9.32
CA ALA A 266 -2.29 10.43 9.26
C ALA A 266 -2.65 11.05 10.62
N LEU A 267 -2.33 10.39 11.72
CA LEU A 267 -2.48 10.92 13.07
C LEU A 267 -1.35 11.87 13.50
N GLY A 268 -0.36 12.11 12.62
CA GLY A 268 0.75 13.01 12.88
C GLY A 268 1.94 12.38 13.62
N HIS A 269 1.97 11.04 13.74
CA HIS A 269 3.13 10.37 14.33
C HIS A 269 4.37 10.51 13.47
N PRO A 270 5.55 10.71 14.05
CA PRO A 270 6.81 10.70 13.30
C PRO A 270 7.01 9.33 12.61
N LEU A 271 7.43 9.34 11.34
CA LEU A 271 7.65 8.13 10.57
C LEU A 271 8.59 7.14 11.29
N ALA A 272 9.67 7.65 11.87
CA ALA A 272 10.63 6.84 12.62
C ALA A 272 9.97 6.05 13.77
N CYS A 273 8.98 6.62 14.46
CA CYS A 273 8.26 5.94 15.54
C CYS A 273 7.33 4.84 14.99
N MET A 274 6.87 4.99 13.76
CA MET A 274 5.93 4.05 13.15
C MET A 274 6.59 2.80 12.56
N VAL A 275 7.91 2.82 12.28
CA VAL A 275 8.60 1.67 11.67
C VAL A 275 8.43 0.40 12.52
N GLY A 276 8.67 0.50 13.83
CA GLY A 276 8.53 -0.64 14.75
C GLY A 276 7.10 -1.16 14.83
N GLN A 277 6.11 -0.27 14.92
CA GLN A 277 4.70 -0.67 14.97
C GLN A 277 4.24 -1.31 13.66
N SER A 278 4.68 -0.78 12.51
CA SER A 278 4.36 -1.32 11.18
C SER A 278 4.96 -2.71 10.98
N VAL A 279 6.22 -2.91 11.40
CA VAL A 279 6.87 -4.24 11.37
C VAL A 279 6.13 -5.23 12.26
N ALA A 280 5.78 -4.83 13.49
CA ALA A 280 5.09 -5.72 14.42
C ALA A 280 3.68 -6.09 13.95
N PHE A 281 2.93 -5.14 13.35
CA PHE A 281 1.61 -5.42 12.78
C PHE A 281 1.71 -6.32 11.55
N ALA A 282 2.67 -6.07 10.63
CA ALA A 282 2.94 -6.92 9.49
C ALA A 282 3.37 -8.35 9.92
N SER A 283 4.20 -8.46 10.96
CA SER A 283 4.56 -9.77 11.53
C SER A 283 3.33 -10.48 12.05
N GLN A 284 2.48 -9.81 12.85
CA GLN A 284 1.23 -10.42 13.33
C GLN A 284 0.33 -10.88 12.19
N SER A 285 0.26 -10.12 11.08
CA SER A 285 -0.57 -10.50 9.93
C SER A 285 -0.16 -11.84 9.32
N CYS A 286 1.10 -12.22 9.42
CA CYS A 286 1.56 -13.52 8.98
C CYS A 286 1.06 -14.70 9.85
N GLY A 287 0.38 -14.43 10.95
CA GLY A 287 -0.26 -15.42 11.83
C GLY A 287 -1.71 -15.77 11.45
N TRP A 288 -2.29 -15.14 10.43
CA TRP A 288 -3.61 -15.50 9.90
C TRP A 288 -3.56 -15.87 8.41
N ARG A 289 -4.62 -16.47 7.90
CA ARG A 289 -4.73 -16.85 6.49
C ARG A 289 -5.23 -15.67 5.65
N GLY A 290 -4.56 -15.40 4.53
CA GLY A 290 -4.88 -14.34 3.58
C GLY A 290 -4.54 -12.94 4.09
N ALA A 291 -4.76 -11.93 3.27
CA ALA A 291 -4.37 -10.55 3.57
C ALA A 291 -5.16 -9.91 4.71
N LEU A 292 -6.41 -10.31 4.92
CA LEU A 292 -7.31 -9.72 5.93
C LEU A 292 -7.76 -10.79 6.94
N PRO A 293 -7.68 -10.52 8.26
CA PRO A 293 -8.12 -11.48 9.26
C PRO A 293 -9.65 -11.63 9.26
N ALA A 294 -10.11 -12.81 9.57
CA ALA A 294 -11.55 -13.07 9.74
C ALA A 294 -12.12 -12.39 11.01
N ASP A 295 -11.29 -12.25 12.06
CA ASP A 295 -11.68 -11.66 13.34
C ASP A 295 -11.21 -10.21 13.45
N GLY A 296 -12.16 -9.27 13.43
CA GLY A 296 -11.89 -7.84 13.59
C GLY A 296 -11.35 -7.45 14.98
N ALA A 297 -11.50 -8.30 16.00
CA ALA A 297 -10.96 -8.04 17.33
C ALA A 297 -9.42 -7.97 17.35
N LEU A 298 -8.75 -8.57 16.37
CA LEU A 298 -7.29 -8.52 16.21
C LEU A 298 -6.76 -7.09 15.99
N TYR A 299 -7.59 -6.15 15.56
CA TYR A 299 -7.20 -4.74 15.40
C TYR A 299 -7.30 -3.91 16.69
N LEU A 300 -8.00 -4.37 17.72
CA LEU A 300 -8.25 -3.56 18.91
C LEU A 300 -6.98 -3.11 19.67
N PRO A 301 -5.95 -3.95 19.85
CA PRO A 301 -4.71 -3.52 20.47
C PRO A 301 -4.00 -2.41 19.66
N TRP A 302 -4.05 -2.50 18.34
CA TRP A 302 -3.39 -1.57 17.42
C TRP A 302 -4.09 -0.22 17.37
N ARG A 303 -5.43 -0.19 17.41
CA ARG A 303 -6.20 1.06 17.57
C ARG A 303 -5.77 1.81 18.84
N LYS A 304 -5.67 1.09 19.96
CA LYS A 304 -5.21 1.67 21.23
C LYS A 304 -3.77 2.19 21.15
N ALA A 305 -2.87 1.45 20.50
CA ALA A 305 -1.49 1.86 20.33
C ALA A 305 -1.38 3.16 19.50
N LEU A 306 -2.15 3.27 18.42
CA LEU A 306 -2.23 4.48 17.59
C LEU A 306 -2.76 5.70 18.39
N GLU A 307 -3.77 5.52 19.24
CA GLU A 307 -4.33 6.59 20.07
C GLU A 307 -3.34 7.06 21.17
N GLN A 308 -2.63 6.13 21.79
CA GLN A 308 -1.70 6.42 22.90
C GLN A 308 -0.45 7.18 22.44
N ALA A 309 0.04 6.91 21.25
CA ALA A 309 1.20 7.61 20.70
C ALA A 309 0.90 9.12 20.48
N VAL A 310 -0.35 9.51 20.22
CA VAL A 310 -0.78 10.93 20.16
C VAL A 310 -0.66 11.61 21.50
N ALA A 311 -1.00 10.93 22.59
CA ALA A 311 -1.00 11.52 23.94
C ALA A 311 0.41 11.83 24.46
N THR A 312 1.44 11.17 23.93
CA THR A 312 2.85 11.35 24.38
C THR A 312 3.58 12.46 23.59
N THR A 313 2.98 12.96 22.50
CA THR A 313 3.63 13.95 21.62
C THR A 313 3.12 15.40 21.85
N ILE A 314 2.20 15.60 22.78
CA ILE A 314 1.74 16.95 23.18
C ILE A 314 2.60 17.41 24.37
N PRO A 315 3.47 18.44 24.22
CA PRO A 315 4.24 19.00 25.33
C PRO A 315 3.36 19.76 26.31
#